data_db77454e6cd127c9786e8a23417357a7
#
_entry.id   db77454e6cd127c9786e8a23417357a7
#
_cell.length_a   1.000
_cell.length_b   1.000
_cell.length_c   1.000
_cell.angle_alpha   90.00
_cell.angle_beta   90.00
_cell.angle_gamma   90.00
#
_symmetry.space_group_name_H-M   'P 1'
#
loop_
_entity.id
_entity.type
_entity.pdbx_description
1 polymer ?
#
loop_
_entity_poly.entity_id
_entity_poly.type
_entity_poly.pdbx_seq_one_letter_code
_entity_poly.pdbx_strand_id
1 'polypeptide(L)'
;MEKVIDCFDGEYAFLSNFYERPVEWEGIVYPSTEHAFQAAKVINPATRLRIAAAETPGQAKRMGRTVQLRGDWEQVKFNIMLDIVLAKFHQHKDLAEALLNTGDATLIEGNTWHDTTWGVCNGVGTNWLGKILMIVRAQLELEAQLENDINS
;
A
#
# COMPACT_ATOMS: atom_id res chain seq x y z
N MET A 1 -13.57 18.60 -14.97
CA MET A 1 -12.59 18.96 -13.93
C MET A 1 -12.00 17.70 -13.33
N GLU A 2 -10.69 17.65 -13.29
CA GLU A 2 -9.99 16.50 -12.72
C GLU A 2 -10.17 16.50 -11.20
N LYS A 3 -10.55 15.35 -10.65
CA LYS A 3 -10.65 15.17 -9.20
C LYS A 3 -9.30 14.75 -8.66
N VAL A 4 -8.89 15.35 -7.54
CA VAL A 4 -7.66 15.00 -6.83
C VAL A 4 -8.03 14.58 -5.42
N ILE A 5 -7.51 13.44 -4.99
CA ILE A 5 -7.60 12.95 -3.61
C ILE A 5 -6.18 13.01 -3.05
N ASP A 6 -5.91 14.01 -2.22
CA ASP A 6 -4.57 14.30 -1.72
C ASP A 6 -4.43 14.11 -0.21
N CYS A 7 -5.42 13.47 0.42
CA CYS A 7 -5.43 13.20 1.85
C CYS A 7 -6.05 11.81 2.07
N PHE A 8 -5.25 10.88 2.60
CA PHE A 8 -5.71 9.51 2.82
C PHE A 8 -6.24 9.36 4.26
N ASP A 9 -7.31 10.09 4.53
CA ASP A 9 -8.01 10.05 5.82
C ASP A 9 -9.53 10.07 5.59
N GLY A 10 -10.31 10.01 6.67
CA GLY A 10 -11.76 9.99 6.58
C GLY A 10 -12.27 8.87 5.68
N GLU A 11 -13.08 9.20 4.69
CA GLU A 11 -13.61 8.23 3.73
C GLU A 11 -12.52 7.61 2.84
N TYR A 12 -11.36 8.26 2.73
CA TYR A 12 -10.23 7.76 1.94
C TYR A 12 -9.12 7.14 2.78
N ALA A 13 -9.36 6.90 4.07
CA ALA A 13 -8.39 6.27 4.97
C ALA A 13 -7.95 4.90 4.44
N PHE A 14 -8.81 4.19 3.73
CA PHE A 14 -8.51 2.87 3.18
C PHE A 14 -7.35 2.89 2.16
N LEU A 15 -7.01 4.06 1.61
CA LEU A 15 -5.90 4.23 0.68
C LEU A 15 -4.55 4.27 1.42
N SER A 16 -4.55 4.58 2.72
CA SER A 16 -3.34 4.65 3.51
C SER A 16 -2.79 3.26 3.82
N ASN A 17 -1.46 3.15 3.83
CA ASN A 17 -0.79 1.93 4.30
C ASN A 17 -1.02 1.66 5.79
N PHE A 18 -1.40 2.69 6.56
CA PHE A 18 -1.70 2.58 7.98
C PHE A 18 -3.10 2.06 8.28
N TYR A 19 -3.93 1.91 7.24
CA TYR A 19 -5.29 1.38 7.42
C TYR A 19 -5.22 -0.07 7.85
N GLU A 20 -5.88 -0.41 8.96
CA GLU A 20 -5.75 -1.72 9.58
C GLU A 20 -6.75 -2.72 8.99
N ARG A 21 -6.34 -3.37 7.92
CA ARG A 21 -7.01 -4.54 7.33
C ARG A 21 -5.93 -5.59 7.08
N PRO A 22 -6.19 -6.86 7.44
CA PRO A 22 -5.18 -7.91 7.27
C PRO A 22 -4.76 -8.11 5.83
N VAL A 23 -3.46 -8.29 5.62
CA VAL A 23 -2.89 -8.59 4.30
C VAL A 23 -1.99 -9.80 4.45
N GLU A 24 -2.28 -10.87 3.72
CA GLU A 24 -1.37 -12.01 3.61
C GLU A 24 -0.37 -11.73 2.49
N TRP A 25 0.91 -11.81 2.85
CA TRP A 25 1.99 -11.61 1.89
C TRP A 25 3.14 -12.55 2.23
N GLU A 26 3.59 -13.31 1.23
CA GLU A 26 4.66 -14.32 1.38
C GLU A 26 4.46 -15.24 2.59
N GLY A 27 3.22 -15.71 2.80
CA GLY A 27 2.89 -16.71 3.80
C GLY A 27 2.66 -16.19 5.21
N ILE A 28 2.70 -14.88 5.43
CA ILE A 28 2.46 -14.26 6.74
C ILE A 28 1.29 -13.28 6.61
N VAL A 29 0.39 -13.30 7.60
CA VAL A 29 -0.73 -12.35 7.68
C VAL A 29 -0.28 -11.15 8.50
N TYR A 30 -0.34 -9.97 7.91
CA TYR A 30 0.05 -8.70 8.54
C TYR A 30 -1.18 -7.86 8.84
N PRO A 31 -1.23 -7.13 9.97
CA PRO A 31 -2.38 -6.30 10.32
C PRO A 31 -2.64 -5.13 9.36
N SER A 32 -1.64 -4.70 8.62
CA SER A 32 -1.76 -3.59 7.67
C SER A 32 -0.69 -3.71 6.58
N THR A 33 -0.87 -2.94 5.51
CA THR A 33 0.14 -2.83 4.45
C THR A 33 1.47 -2.33 5.01
N GLU A 34 1.43 -1.39 5.96
CA GLU A 34 2.65 -0.87 6.59
C GLU A 34 3.44 -1.95 7.31
N HIS A 35 2.75 -2.82 8.06
CA HIS A 35 3.41 -3.97 8.70
C HIS A 35 4.13 -4.84 7.66
N ALA A 36 3.44 -5.19 6.59
CA ALA A 36 3.99 -6.05 5.55
C ALA A 36 5.19 -5.39 4.87
N PHE A 37 5.09 -4.10 4.55
CA PHE A 37 6.16 -3.38 3.89
C PHE A 37 7.40 -3.26 4.78
N GLN A 38 7.23 -3.00 6.08
CA GLN A 38 8.35 -2.94 7.01
C GLN A 38 9.01 -4.32 7.16
N ALA A 39 8.21 -5.38 7.24
CA ALA A 39 8.73 -6.75 7.31
C ALA A 39 9.51 -7.14 6.05
N ALA A 40 9.11 -6.61 4.89
CA ALA A 40 9.77 -6.90 3.62
C ALA A 40 11.21 -6.39 3.56
N LYS A 41 11.60 -5.48 4.43
CA LYS A 41 12.97 -4.95 4.52
C LYS A 41 13.99 -6.01 4.89
N VAL A 42 13.52 -7.12 5.47
CA VAL A 42 14.37 -8.26 5.87
C VAL A 42 13.86 -9.53 5.22
N ILE A 43 14.71 -10.56 5.18
CA ILE A 43 14.33 -11.88 4.64
C ILE A 43 14.00 -12.85 5.76
N ASN A 44 14.58 -12.67 6.93
CA ASN A 44 14.46 -13.58 8.07
C ASN A 44 13.00 -13.71 8.55
N PRO A 45 12.40 -14.90 8.50
CA PRO A 45 11.00 -15.09 8.90
C PRO A 45 10.72 -14.73 10.36
N ALA A 46 11.65 -14.97 11.27
CA ALA A 46 11.47 -14.66 12.70
C ALA A 46 11.32 -13.15 12.90
N THR A 47 12.13 -12.34 12.20
CA THR A 47 12.03 -10.88 12.25
C THR A 47 10.73 -10.40 11.62
N ARG A 48 10.33 -11.00 10.49
CA ARG A 48 9.04 -10.67 9.85
C ARG A 48 7.86 -10.95 10.78
N LEU A 49 7.88 -12.06 11.51
CA LEU A 49 6.83 -12.39 12.48
C LEU A 49 6.78 -11.41 13.65
N ARG A 50 7.93 -10.93 14.12
CA ARG A 50 7.98 -9.91 15.17
C ARG A 50 7.34 -8.60 14.71
N ILE A 51 7.61 -8.20 13.47
CA ILE A 51 7.03 -6.98 12.88
C ILE A 51 5.52 -7.17 12.70
N ALA A 52 5.08 -8.36 12.25
CA ALA A 52 3.66 -8.68 12.13
C ALA A 52 2.93 -8.59 13.48
N ALA A 53 3.62 -8.85 14.58
CA ALA A 53 3.06 -8.80 15.93
C ALA A 53 3.04 -7.38 16.52
N ALA A 54 3.57 -6.37 15.84
CA ALA A 54 3.51 -4.99 16.30
C ALA A 54 2.05 -4.56 16.49
N GLU A 55 1.75 -3.85 17.57
CA GLU A 55 0.38 -3.51 17.91
C GLU A 55 -0.24 -2.48 16.96
N THR A 56 0.59 -1.62 16.37
CA THR A 56 0.13 -0.55 15.49
C THR A 56 1.04 -0.44 14.26
N PRO A 57 0.51 0.13 13.15
CA PRO A 57 1.36 0.42 12.00
C PRO A 57 2.53 1.35 12.33
N GLY A 58 2.32 2.32 13.23
CA GLY A 58 3.39 3.21 13.69
C GLY A 58 4.50 2.47 14.41
N GLN A 59 4.16 1.47 15.23
CA GLN A 59 5.15 0.62 15.89
C GLN A 59 5.92 -0.21 14.87
N ALA A 60 5.23 -0.79 13.90
CA ALA A 60 5.87 -1.52 12.80
C ALA A 60 6.87 -0.64 12.06
N LYS A 61 6.50 0.61 11.79
CA LYS A 61 7.36 1.57 11.11
C LYS A 61 8.63 1.87 11.93
N ARG A 62 8.48 2.05 13.25
CA ARG A 62 9.64 2.26 14.13
C ARG A 62 10.56 1.03 14.14
N MET A 63 9.99 -0.17 14.20
CA MET A 63 10.78 -1.41 14.15
C MET A 63 11.56 -1.52 12.82
N GLY A 64 10.92 -1.15 11.71
CA GLY A 64 11.55 -1.17 10.40
C GLY A 64 12.75 -0.23 10.26
N ARG A 65 12.84 0.80 11.09
CA ARG A 65 14.00 1.71 11.10
C ARG A 65 15.22 1.10 11.77
N THR A 66 15.05 0.04 12.53
CA THR A 66 16.13 -0.56 13.32
C THR A 66 16.68 -1.84 12.69
N VAL A 67 16.05 -2.36 11.64
CA VAL A 67 16.49 -3.60 11.02
C VAL A 67 17.64 -3.35 10.04
N GLN A 68 18.46 -4.37 9.84
CA GLN A 68 19.44 -4.35 8.77
C GLN A 68 18.72 -4.67 7.46
N LEU A 69 18.80 -3.76 6.50
CA LEU A 69 18.12 -3.91 5.22
C LEU A 69 18.69 -5.08 4.43
N ARG A 70 17.82 -5.83 3.76
CA ARG A 70 18.25 -6.79 2.75
C ARG A 70 19.11 -6.08 1.68
N GLY A 71 20.08 -6.80 1.12
CA GLY A 71 21.07 -6.16 0.22
C GLY A 71 20.48 -5.55 -1.04
N ASP A 72 19.32 -6.05 -1.49
CA ASP A 72 18.65 -5.61 -2.72
C ASP A 72 17.51 -4.64 -2.48
N TRP A 73 17.39 -4.08 -1.26
CA TRP A 73 16.22 -3.29 -0.87
C TRP A 73 15.91 -2.14 -1.85
N GLU A 74 16.90 -1.36 -2.23
CA GLU A 74 16.68 -0.22 -3.12
C GLU A 74 16.17 -0.66 -4.51
N GLN A 75 16.55 -1.86 -4.96
CA GLN A 75 16.11 -2.40 -6.26
C GLN A 75 14.71 -2.99 -6.21
N VAL A 76 14.26 -3.49 -5.05
CA VAL A 76 13.01 -4.26 -4.97
C VAL A 76 11.87 -3.53 -4.25
N LYS A 77 12.16 -2.46 -3.51
CA LYS A 77 11.16 -1.83 -2.63
C LYS A 77 9.89 -1.36 -3.37
N PHE A 78 10.04 -0.81 -4.57
CA PHE A 78 8.89 -0.35 -5.35
C PHE A 78 8.01 -1.52 -5.76
N ASN A 79 8.60 -2.58 -6.31
CA ASN A 79 7.84 -3.76 -6.75
C ASN A 79 7.22 -4.48 -5.56
N ILE A 80 7.89 -4.52 -4.42
CA ILE A 80 7.34 -5.09 -3.19
C ILE A 80 6.11 -4.29 -2.73
N MET A 81 6.20 -2.97 -2.71
CA MET A 81 5.05 -2.14 -2.36
C MET A 81 3.87 -2.40 -3.30
N LEU A 82 4.14 -2.47 -4.61
CA LEU A 82 3.11 -2.77 -5.59
C LEU A 82 2.44 -4.12 -5.29
N ASP A 83 3.23 -5.17 -5.02
CA ASP A 83 2.72 -6.50 -4.72
C ASP A 83 1.84 -6.50 -3.46
N ILE A 84 2.28 -5.82 -2.40
CA ILE A 84 1.54 -5.77 -1.13
C ILE A 84 0.24 -5.00 -1.30
N VAL A 85 0.27 -3.85 -1.97
CA VAL A 85 -0.92 -3.04 -2.20
C VAL A 85 -1.92 -3.82 -3.07
N LEU A 86 -1.44 -4.47 -4.13
CA LEU A 86 -2.29 -5.31 -4.97
C LEU A 86 -2.92 -6.44 -4.14
N ALA A 87 -2.14 -7.10 -3.28
CA ALA A 87 -2.63 -8.16 -2.39
C ALA A 87 -3.74 -7.64 -1.47
N LYS A 88 -3.57 -6.44 -0.89
CA LYS A 88 -4.59 -5.80 -0.05
C LYS A 88 -5.93 -5.69 -0.78
N PHE A 89 -5.91 -5.16 -1.99
CA PHE A 89 -7.14 -4.93 -2.73
C PHE A 89 -7.71 -6.20 -3.35
N HIS A 90 -6.89 -7.20 -3.66
CA HIS A 90 -7.38 -8.52 -4.07
C HIS A 90 -8.02 -9.29 -2.92
N GLN A 91 -7.51 -9.12 -1.70
CA GLN A 91 -7.99 -9.88 -0.55
C GLN A 91 -9.24 -9.26 0.10
N HIS A 92 -9.59 -8.01 -0.21
CA HIS A 92 -10.72 -7.30 0.36
C HIS A 92 -11.59 -6.67 -0.73
N LYS A 93 -12.67 -7.36 -1.07
CA LYS A 93 -13.58 -6.94 -2.14
C LYS A 93 -14.17 -5.55 -1.90
N ASP A 94 -14.53 -5.24 -0.66
CA ASP A 94 -15.07 -3.92 -0.31
C ASP A 94 -14.06 -2.80 -0.56
N LEU A 95 -12.78 -3.05 -0.28
CA LEU A 95 -11.73 -2.07 -0.55
C LEU A 95 -11.47 -1.93 -2.05
N ALA A 96 -11.51 -3.04 -2.80
CA ALA A 96 -11.38 -2.99 -4.26
C ALA A 96 -12.50 -2.15 -4.87
N GLU A 97 -13.73 -2.32 -4.42
CA GLU A 97 -14.87 -1.53 -4.89
C GLU A 97 -14.70 -0.06 -4.54
N ALA A 98 -14.21 0.26 -3.34
CA ALA A 98 -13.95 1.63 -2.93
C ALA A 98 -12.86 2.29 -3.78
N LEU A 99 -11.80 1.55 -4.12
CA LEU A 99 -10.74 2.05 -4.99
C LEU A 99 -11.28 2.31 -6.41
N LEU A 100 -12.05 1.38 -6.96
CA LEU A 100 -12.67 1.55 -8.27
C LEU A 100 -13.61 2.77 -8.29
N ASN A 101 -14.32 3.02 -7.18
CA ASN A 101 -15.23 4.16 -7.07
C ASN A 101 -14.52 5.51 -7.05
N THR A 102 -13.19 5.54 -6.86
CA THR A 102 -12.43 6.79 -7.03
C THR A 102 -12.34 7.22 -8.50
N GLY A 103 -12.74 6.34 -9.44
CA GLY A 103 -12.82 6.64 -10.86
C GLY A 103 -11.46 6.92 -11.48
N ASP A 104 -11.31 8.12 -12.02
CA ASP A 104 -10.06 8.57 -12.63
C ASP A 104 -9.36 9.65 -11.79
N ALA A 105 -9.74 9.78 -10.52
CA ALA A 105 -9.13 10.76 -9.64
C ALA A 105 -7.62 10.53 -9.53
N THR A 106 -6.87 11.62 -9.47
CA THR A 106 -5.44 11.57 -9.15
C THR A 106 -5.31 11.29 -7.65
N LEU A 107 -4.55 10.26 -7.30
CA LEU A 107 -4.34 9.84 -5.92
C LEU A 107 -2.95 10.29 -5.46
N ILE A 108 -2.90 11.09 -4.40
CA ILE A 108 -1.67 11.64 -3.87
C ILE A 108 -1.60 11.33 -2.38
N GLU A 109 -0.52 10.68 -1.94
CA GLU A 109 -0.27 10.48 -0.51
C GLU A 109 0.29 11.78 0.07
N GLY A 110 -0.60 12.72 0.38
CA GLY A 110 -0.24 13.98 1.01
C GLY A 110 0.08 13.78 2.48
N ASN A 111 1.19 14.37 2.93
CA ASN A 111 1.62 14.19 4.31
C ASN A 111 2.31 15.44 4.85
N THR A 112 2.53 15.47 6.19
CA THR A 112 3.21 16.54 6.91
C THR A 112 4.50 16.07 7.56
N TRP A 113 4.87 14.79 7.39
CA TRP A 113 6.02 14.18 8.06
C TRP A 113 7.22 13.99 7.15
N HIS A 114 7.28 14.80 6.09
CA HIS A 114 8.43 14.88 5.18
C HIS A 114 8.71 13.62 4.36
N ASP A 115 7.69 12.81 4.08
CA ASP A 115 7.84 11.69 3.15
C ASP A 115 7.67 12.20 1.73
N THR A 116 8.77 12.38 1.05
CA THR A 116 8.80 12.85 -0.35
C THR A 116 9.08 11.71 -1.34
N THR A 117 9.18 10.48 -0.84
CA THR A 117 9.36 9.29 -1.67
C THR A 117 8.01 8.64 -1.98
N TRP A 118 7.31 8.19 -0.95
CA TRP A 118 6.02 7.52 -1.14
C TRP A 118 4.87 8.51 -1.29
N GLY A 119 5.05 9.73 -0.82
CA GLY A 119 4.04 10.76 -0.87
C GLY A 119 4.57 12.11 -1.30
N VAL A 120 3.80 13.14 -0.92
CA VAL A 120 4.08 14.55 -1.22
C VAL A 120 3.92 15.34 0.07
N CYS A 121 4.93 16.14 0.40
CA CYS A 121 4.91 17.05 1.55
C CYS A 121 5.22 18.46 1.06
N ASN A 122 4.36 19.41 1.38
CA ASN A 122 4.50 20.82 0.95
C ASN A 122 4.70 20.96 -0.57
N GLY A 123 3.95 20.17 -1.35
CA GLY A 123 4.02 20.24 -2.81
C GLY A 123 5.23 19.53 -3.43
N VAL A 124 6.06 18.86 -2.63
CA VAL A 124 7.29 18.20 -3.09
C VAL A 124 7.24 16.72 -2.78
N GLY A 125 7.53 15.89 -3.78
CA GLY A 125 7.61 14.44 -3.61
C GLY A 125 7.30 13.68 -4.88
N THR A 126 7.76 12.41 -4.91
CA THR A 126 7.58 11.51 -6.06
C THR A 126 6.20 10.84 -6.05
N ASN A 127 5.56 10.74 -4.89
CA ASN A 127 4.22 10.14 -4.76
C ASN A 127 4.17 8.69 -5.27
N TRP A 128 5.16 7.87 -4.94
CA TRP A 128 5.18 6.47 -5.39
C TRP A 128 3.95 5.69 -4.93
N LEU A 129 3.44 5.93 -3.71
CA LEU A 129 2.25 5.23 -3.23
C LEU A 129 1.01 5.60 -4.04
N GLY A 130 0.81 6.90 -4.30
CA GLY A 130 -0.30 7.34 -5.13
C GLY A 130 -0.26 6.73 -6.52
N LYS A 131 0.94 6.69 -7.13
CA LYS A 131 1.14 6.07 -8.45
C LYS A 131 0.84 4.57 -8.41
N ILE A 132 1.28 3.87 -7.38
CA ILE A 132 1.00 2.44 -7.20
C ILE A 132 -0.50 2.21 -7.05
N LEU A 133 -1.20 3.02 -6.26
CA LEU A 133 -2.65 2.91 -6.10
C LEU A 133 -3.38 3.10 -7.44
N MET A 134 -2.93 4.03 -8.26
CA MET A 134 -3.51 4.23 -9.60
C MET A 134 -3.21 3.06 -10.53
N ILE A 135 -2.04 2.45 -10.43
CA ILE A 135 -1.69 1.23 -11.16
C ILE A 135 -2.59 0.06 -10.72
N VAL A 136 -2.75 -0.13 -9.41
CA VAL A 136 -3.62 -1.18 -8.87
C VAL A 136 -5.08 -0.97 -9.30
N ARG A 137 -5.56 0.27 -9.25
CA ARG A 137 -6.90 0.60 -9.73
C ARG A 137 -7.08 0.21 -11.20
N ALA A 138 -6.11 0.53 -12.05
CA ALA A 138 -6.16 0.16 -13.47
C ALA A 138 -6.19 -1.36 -13.64
N GLN A 139 -5.42 -2.10 -12.84
CA GLN A 139 -5.42 -3.56 -12.86
C GLN A 139 -6.78 -4.12 -12.45
N LEU A 140 -7.39 -3.55 -11.41
CA LEU A 140 -8.73 -3.98 -10.97
C LEU A 140 -9.80 -3.67 -12.03
N GLU A 141 -9.70 -2.53 -12.70
CA GLU A 141 -10.59 -2.19 -13.81
C GLU A 141 -10.50 -3.19 -14.95
N LEU A 142 -9.27 -3.57 -15.30
CA LEU A 142 -9.03 -4.57 -16.35
C LEU A 142 -9.60 -5.94 -15.95
N GLU A 143 -9.37 -6.37 -14.71
CA GLU A 143 -9.90 -7.64 -14.20
C GLU A 143 -11.43 -7.66 -14.21
N ALA A 144 -12.06 -6.56 -13.80
CA ALA A 144 -13.52 -6.43 -13.83
C ALA A 144 -14.06 -6.49 -15.26
N GLN A 145 -13.38 -5.86 -16.22
CA GLN A 145 -13.78 -5.89 -17.62
C GLN A 145 -13.67 -7.30 -18.21
N LEU A 146 -12.57 -7.99 -17.91
CA LEU A 146 -12.38 -9.40 -18.37
C LEU A 146 -13.43 -10.31 -17.78
N GLU A 147 -13.78 -10.15 -16.51
CA GLU A 147 -14.84 -10.93 -15.86
C GLU A 147 -16.19 -10.69 -16.52
N ASN A 148 -16.53 -9.45 -16.83
CA ASN A 148 -17.76 -9.11 -17.53
C ASN A 148 -17.79 -9.72 -18.95
N ASP A 149 -16.67 -9.72 -19.66
CA ASP A 149 -16.57 -10.28 -21.00
C ASP A 149 -16.78 -11.82 -20.98
N ILE A 150 -16.29 -12.50 -19.93
CA ILE A 150 -16.47 -13.92 -19.75
C ILE A 150 -17.94 -14.27 -19.45
N ASN A 151 -18.63 -13.40 -18.69
CA ASN A 151 -19.99 -13.61 -18.23
C ASN A 151 -21.07 -13.10 -19.20
N SER A 152 -20.68 -12.47 -20.29
CA SER A 152 -21.63 -11.93 -21.28
C SER A 152 -21.93 -12.89 -22.42
#